data_465391e0f21e09350a2965900dacdf69
#
_entry.id   465391e0f21e09350a2965900dacdf69
#
_cell.length_a   1.000
_cell.length_b   1.000
_cell.length_c   1.000
_cell.angle_alpha   90.00
_cell.angle_beta   90.00
_cell.angle_gamma   90.00
#
_symmetry.space_group_name_H-M   'P 1'
#
loop_
_entity.id
_entity.type
_entity.pdbx_description
1 polymer ?
#
loop_
_entity_poly.entity_id
_entity_poly.type
_entity_poly.pdbx_seq_one_letter_code
_entity_poly.pdbx_strand_id
1 'polypeptide(L)'
;MCIRDRDMYKAKLPDTICHELAHTKGYIQEDEANFIAFMACDRSDNADYRYSGYLAALGEVRNKIFDYASDDKKIEFDSSICDEVWADMEANWDYWRSVDEAKDTVFDSEAVGEISDKAMEKSLKLNGVEDGKQSYGRMVDLMLNYFKDKGEL
;
A
#
# COMPACT_ATOMS: atom_id res chain seq x y z
N MET A 1 -10.29 11.05 11.46
CA MET A 1 -8.91 10.71 11.08
C MET A 1 -8.22 12.00 10.66
N CYS A 2 -7.23 12.49 11.39
CA CYS A 2 -6.50 13.70 11.00
C CYS A 2 -5.34 13.26 10.12
N ILE A 3 -5.50 13.39 8.81
CA ILE A 3 -4.40 13.28 7.87
C ILE A 3 -3.46 14.44 8.20
N ARG A 4 -2.31 14.14 8.81
CA ARG A 4 -1.22 15.11 8.91
C ARG A 4 -0.50 15.11 7.56
N ASP A 5 -1.09 15.79 6.56
CA ASP A 5 -0.61 15.91 5.19
C ASP A 5 0.80 16.48 5.03
N ARG A 6 1.48 16.83 6.12
CA ARG A 6 2.82 17.42 6.09
C ARG A 6 3.95 16.41 6.07
N ASP A 7 3.65 15.15 6.40
CA ASP A 7 4.66 14.17 6.75
C ASP A 7 4.56 12.88 5.91
N MET A 8 4.10 12.95 4.67
CA MET A 8 4.04 11.82 3.77
C MET A 8 5.10 11.93 2.67
N TYR A 9 5.69 10.79 2.26
CA TYR A 9 6.58 10.78 1.11
C TYR A 9 5.84 11.22 -0.15
N LYS A 10 6.33 12.26 -0.80
CA LYS A 10 5.59 12.99 -1.85
C LYS A 10 5.19 12.14 -3.03
N ALA A 11 6.03 11.17 -3.44
CA ALA A 11 5.72 10.30 -4.56
C ALA A 11 4.52 9.37 -4.31
N LYS A 12 4.19 9.10 -3.03
CA LYS A 12 3.04 8.27 -2.64
C LYS A 12 1.77 9.09 -2.38
N LEU A 13 1.87 10.40 -2.29
CA LEU A 13 0.74 11.26 -1.92
C LEU A 13 -0.46 11.16 -2.86
N PRO A 14 -0.34 11.17 -4.20
CA PRO A 14 -1.47 11.02 -5.11
C PRO A 14 -2.24 9.71 -4.92
N ASP A 15 -1.54 8.58 -4.79
CA ASP A 15 -2.14 7.28 -4.53
C ASP A 15 -2.89 7.27 -3.20
N THR A 16 -2.26 7.77 -2.13
CA THR A 16 -2.88 7.84 -0.82
C THR A 16 -4.15 8.71 -0.81
N ILE A 17 -4.15 9.84 -1.53
CA ILE A 17 -5.35 10.67 -1.68
C ILE A 17 -6.48 9.86 -2.35
N CYS A 18 -6.18 9.14 -3.42
CA CYS A 18 -7.17 8.30 -4.11
C CYS A 18 -7.69 7.17 -3.20
N HIS A 19 -6.81 6.55 -2.40
CA HIS A 19 -7.17 5.54 -1.41
C HIS A 19 -8.14 6.08 -0.35
N GLU A 20 -7.83 7.21 0.27
CA GLU A 20 -8.71 7.83 1.26
C GLU A 20 -10.06 8.24 0.66
N LEU A 21 -10.06 8.73 -0.59
CA LEU A 21 -11.29 9.03 -1.30
C LEU A 21 -12.12 7.76 -1.57
N ALA A 22 -11.51 6.62 -1.83
CA ALA A 22 -12.23 5.35 -1.97
C ALA A 22 -12.96 4.98 -0.67
N HIS A 23 -12.31 5.12 0.49
CA HIS A 23 -12.96 4.94 1.79
C HIS A 23 -14.15 5.87 1.99
N THR A 24 -14.04 7.14 1.60
CA THR A 24 -15.17 8.09 1.69
C THR A 24 -16.34 7.71 0.77
N LYS A 25 -16.11 6.90 -0.26
CA LYS A 25 -17.14 6.36 -1.16
C LYS A 25 -17.75 5.04 -0.68
N GLY A 26 -17.31 4.53 0.47
CA GLY A 26 -17.87 3.35 1.10
C GLY A 26 -17.10 2.04 0.85
N TYR A 27 -15.94 2.10 0.20
CA TYR A 27 -15.05 0.94 0.07
C TYR A 27 -14.28 0.77 1.37
N ILE A 28 -14.70 -0.18 2.20
CA ILE A 28 -14.17 -0.36 3.56
C ILE A 28 -12.93 -1.26 3.56
N GLN A 29 -12.85 -2.20 2.61
CA GLN A 29 -11.75 -3.15 2.52
C GLN A 29 -10.51 -2.48 1.94
N GLU A 30 -9.36 -2.63 2.61
CA GLU A 30 -8.10 -2.01 2.23
C GLU A 30 -7.66 -2.40 0.81
N ASP A 31 -7.78 -3.68 0.44
CA ASP A 31 -7.43 -4.16 -0.90
C ASP A 31 -8.29 -3.55 -2.00
N GLU A 32 -9.59 -3.38 -1.73
CA GLU A 32 -10.49 -2.72 -2.68
C GLU A 32 -10.16 -1.24 -2.80
N ALA A 33 -9.89 -0.58 -1.66
CA ALA A 33 -9.50 0.83 -1.65
C ALA A 33 -8.17 1.05 -2.38
N ASN A 34 -7.16 0.20 -2.14
CA ASN A 34 -5.88 0.21 -2.84
C ASN A 34 -6.05 -0.03 -4.35
N PHE A 35 -6.87 -1.01 -4.74
CA PHE A 35 -7.12 -1.27 -6.15
C PHE A 35 -7.85 -0.12 -6.85
N ILE A 36 -8.83 0.51 -6.19
CA ILE A 36 -9.55 1.68 -6.71
C ILE A 36 -8.61 2.88 -6.84
N ALA A 37 -7.73 3.09 -5.85
CA ALA A 37 -6.70 4.12 -5.92
C ALA A 37 -5.78 3.91 -7.12
N PHE A 38 -5.29 2.69 -7.31
CA PHE A 38 -4.49 2.32 -8.48
C PHE A 38 -5.22 2.62 -9.79
N MET A 39 -6.48 2.20 -9.95
CA MET A 39 -7.27 2.47 -11.16
C MET A 39 -7.47 3.96 -11.41
N ALA A 40 -7.71 4.74 -10.36
CA ALA A 40 -7.86 6.19 -10.46
C ALA A 40 -6.56 6.85 -10.91
N CYS A 41 -5.44 6.41 -10.36
CA CYS A 41 -4.10 6.88 -10.73
C CYS A 41 -3.74 6.48 -12.17
N ASP A 42 -3.96 5.23 -12.57
CA ASP A 42 -3.68 4.71 -13.92
C ASP A 42 -4.41 5.49 -15.01
N ARG A 43 -5.67 5.89 -14.74
CA ARG A 43 -6.50 6.64 -15.68
C ARG A 43 -6.29 8.15 -15.68
N SER A 44 -5.41 8.65 -14.82
CA SER A 44 -5.13 10.08 -14.72
C SER A 44 -4.28 10.56 -15.91
N ASP A 45 -4.59 11.74 -16.43
CA ASP A 45 -3.76 12.42 -17.42
C ASP A 45 -2.46 12.98 -16.79
N ASN A 46 -2.41 13.12 -15.47
CA ASN A 46 -1.24 13.58 -14.74
C ASN A 46 -0.25 12.44 -14.51
N ALA A 47 1.00 12.64 -14.97
CA ALA A 47 2.09 11.66 -14.85
C ALA A 47 2.44 11.34 -13.38
N ASP A 48 2.36 12.33 -12.47
CA ASP A 48 2.66 12.13 -11.06
C ASP A 48 1.64 11.17 -10.40
N TYR A 49 0.37 11.27 -10.78
CA TYR A 49 -0.65 10.34 -10.30
C TYR A 49 -0.39 8.92 -10.82
N ARG A 50 -0.13 8.78 -12.12
CA ARG A 50 0.19 7.46 -12.68
C ARG A 50 1.41 6.84 -12.00
N TYR A 51 2.49 7.62 -11.87
CA TYR A 51 3.69 7.16 -11.19
C TYR A 51 3.41 6.70 -9.75
N SER A 52 2.67 7.51 -8.99
CA SER A 52 2.31 7.19 -7.61
C SER A 52 1.53 5.88 -7.49
N GLY A 53 0.53 5.67 -8.36
CA GLY A 53 -0.25 4.44 -8.38
C GLY A 53 0.60 3.21 -8.73
N TYR A 54 1.47 3.33 -9.74
CA TYR A 54 2.36 2.22 -10.11
C TYR A 54 3.42 1.93 -9.03
N LEU A 55 3.94 2.97 -8.35
CA LEU A 55 4.87 2.79 -7.23
C LEU A 55 4.20 2.10 -6.04
N ALA A 56 2.94 2.40 -5.76
CA ALA A 56 2.15 1.70 -4.75
C ALA A 56 1.93 0.24 -5.12
N ALA A 57 1.45 0.00 -6.35
CA ALA A 57 1.21 -1.33 -6.88
C ALA A 57 2.47 -2.22 -6.90
N LEU A 58 3.62 -1.65 -7.25
CA LEU A 58 4.92 -2.34 -7.22
C LEU A 58 5.24 -2.86 -5.82
N GLY A 59 4.97 -2.07 -4.79
CA GLY A 59 5.15 -2.49 -3.39
C GLY A 59 4.30 -3.72 -3.05
N GLU A 60 3.02 -3.71 -3.44
CA GLU A 60 2.11 -4.83 -3.17
C GLU A 60 2.51 -6.10 -3.94
N VAL A 61 2.89 -5.96 -5.22
CA VAL A 61 3.40 -7.08 -6.03
C VAL A 61 4.68 -7.66 -5.43
N ARG A 62 5.61 -6.79 -5.01
CA ARG A 62 6.85 -7.22 -4.37
C ARG A 62 6.58 -7.99 -3.08
N ASN A 63 5.69 -7.50 -2.23
CA ASN A 63 5.29 -8.19 -1.00
C ASN A 63 4.73 -9.59 -1.32
N LYS A 64 3.84 -9.69 -2.31
CA LYS A 64 3.28 -10.97 -2.74
C LYS A 64 4.36 -11.94 -3.25
N ILE A 65 5.33 -11.46 -4.04
CA ILE A 65 6.45 -12.28 -4.51
C ILE A 65 7.31 -12.75 -3.33
N PHE A 66 7.56 -11.87 -2.37
CA PHE A 66 8.38 -12.21 -1.21
C PHE A 66 7.72 -13.22 -0.26
N ASP A 67 6.38 -13.26 -0.23
CA ASP A 67 5.64 -14.23 0.56
C ASP A 67 5.63 -15.64 -0.05
N TYR A 68 5.61 -15.75 -1.39
CA TYR A 68 5.31 -17.02 -2.06
C TYR A 68 6.39 -17.52 -3.02
N ALA A 69 7.31 -16.68 -3.48
CA ALA A 69 8.31 -17.08 -4.46
C ALA A 69 9.60 -17.63 -3.81
N SER A 70 10.37 -18.39 -4.60
CA SER A 70 11.72 -18.82 -4.23
C SER A 70 12.70 -17.63 -4.19
N ASP A 71 13.80 -17.78 -3.48
CA ASP A 71 14.79 -16.70 -3.32
C ASP A 71 15.38 -16.23 -4.67
N ASP A 72 15.60 -17.16 -5.61
CA ASP A 72 16.05 -16.81 -6.96
C ASP A 72 15.07 -15.86 -7.68
N LYS A 73 13.77 -16.10 -7.52
CA LYS A 73 12.71 -15.26 -8.12
C LYS A 73 12.61 -13.89 -7.45
N LYS A 74 12.83 -13.80 -6.15
CA LYS A 74 12.91 -12.54 -5.41
C LYS A 74 14.06 -11.68 -5.91
N ILE A 75 15.24 -12.29 -6.07
CA ILE A 75 16.45 -11.61 -6.60
C ILE A 75 16.22 -11.17 -8.04
N GLU A 76 15.65 -12.03 -8.89
CA GLU A 76 15.32 -11.70 -10.28
C GLU A 76 14.37 -10.50 -10.35
N PHE A 77 13.32 -10.50 -9.52
CA PHE A 77 12.35 -9.41 -9.47
C PHE A 77 13.01 -8.10 -9.00
N ASP A 78 13.72 -8.11 -7.88
CA ASP A 78 14.38 -6.91 -7.35
C ASP A 78 15.40 -6.34 -8.34
N SER A 79 16.14 -7.20 -9.07
CA SER A 79 17.09 -6.78 -10.10
C SER A 79 16.43 -6.21 -11.37
N SER A 80 15.14 -6.43 -11.57
CA SER A 80 14.38 -5.85 -12.69
C SER A 80 13.89 -4.42 -12.43
N ILE A 81 13.96 -3.95 -11.18
CA ILE A 81 13.55 -2.60 -10.80
C ILE A 81 14.70 -1.64 -11.11
N CYS A 82 14.41 -0.54 -11.83
CA CYS A 82 15.45 0.46 -12.14
C CYS A 82 15.84 1.26 -10.89
N ASP A 83 17.06 1.79 -10.91
CA ASP A 83 17.69 2.45 -9.76
C ASP A 83 16.87 3.65 -9.24
N GLU A 84 16.20 4.40 -10.11
CA GLU A 84 15.40 5.56 -9.75
C GLU A 84 14.15 5.15 -8.94
N VAL A 85 13.46 4.12 -9.40
CA VAL A 85 12.27 3.60 -8.69
C VAL A 85 12.68 2.95 -7.37
N TRP A 86 13.83 2.27 -7.36
CA TRP A 86 14.38 1.68 -6.14
C TRP A 86 14.72 2.75 -5.10
N ALA A 87 15.33 3.86 -5.53
CA ALA A 87 15.63 5.00 -4.66
C ALA A 87 14.35 5.61 -4.04
N ASP A 88 13.26 5.70 -4.81
CA ASP A 88 11.97 6.19 -4.31
C ASP A 88 11.33 5.21 -3.31
N MET A 89 11.48 3.91 -3.51
CA MET A 89 11.02 2.90 -2.54
C MET A 89 11.82 2.99 -1.23
N GLU A 90 13.14 3.09 -1.31
CA GLU A 90 14.02 3.26 -0.13
C GLU A 90 13.69 4.54 0.63
N ALA A 91 13.53 5.67 -0.07
CA ALA A 91 13.18 6.94 0.55
C ALA A 91 11.82 6.89 1.27
N ASN A 92 10.85 6.13 0.74
CA ASN A 92 9.59 5.90 1.41
C ASN A 92 9.75 5.04 2.68
N TRP A 93 10.57 3.99 2.65
CA TRP A 93 10.85 3.17 3.84
C TRP A 93 11.59 3.94 4.91
N ASP A 94 12.60 4.74 4.54
CA ASP A 94 13.35 5.58 5.47
C ASP A 94 12.47 6.64 6.12
N TYR A 95 11.56 7.21 5.34
CA TYR A 95 10.56 8.14 5.86
C TYR A 95 9.71 7.46 6.97
N TRP A 96 9.12 6.30 6.69
CA TRP A 96 8.27 5.61 7.67
C TRP A 96 9.08 5.14 8.89
N ARG A 97 10.31 4.68 8.70
CA ARG A 97 11.22 4.34 9.80
C ARG A 97 11.47 5.55 10.72
N SER A 98 11.71 6.72 10.14
CA SER A 98 11.92 7.95 10.91
C SER A 98 10.66 8.39 11.69
N VAL A 99 9.47 8.14 11.12
CA VAL A 99 8.19 8.42 11.80
C VAL A 99 7.97 7.48 12.98
N ASP A 100 8.30 6.20 12.83
CA ASP A 100 8.17 5.21 13.90
C ASP A 100 9.18 5.47 15.03
N GLU A 101 10.43 5.76 14.71
CA GLU A 101 11.43 6.16 15.71
C GLU A 101 11.02 7.42 16.48
N ALA A 102 10.37 8.39 15.81
CA ALA A 102 9.87 9.59 16.48
C ALA A 102 8.68 9.30 17.42
N LYS A 103 7.86 8.29 17.12
CA LYS A 103 6.76 7.84 18.00
C LYS A 103 7.27 7.14 19.25
N ASP A 104 8.30 6.32 19.13
CA ASP A 104 8.91 5.58 20.24
C ASP A 104 9.51 6.49 21.34
N THR A 105 9.87 7.72 20.98
CA THR A 105 10.38 8.70 21.95
C THR A 105 9.28 9.38 22.79
N VAL A 106 8.00 9.24 22.44
CA VAL A 106 6.87 9.99 23.07
C VAL A 106 5.94 9.09 23.88
N PHE A 107 5.85 7.80 23.56
CA PHE A 107 4.98 6.84 24.26
C PHE A 107 5.67 5.47 24.33
N ASP A 108 5.46 4.76 25.45
CA ASP A 108 5.84 3.35 25.61
C ASP A 108 5.03 2.51 24.59
N SER A 109 5.66 2.23 23.44
CA SER A 109 4.98 1.86 22.19
C SER A 109 4.44 0.43 22.18
N GLU A 110 4.96 -0.48 23.01
CA GLU A 110 4.53 -1.88 23.02
C GLU A 110 3.07 -2.02 23.49
N ALA A 111 2.67 -1.28 24.53
CA ALA A 111 1.32 -1.35 25.08
C ALA A 111 0.27 -0.65 24.18
N VAL A 112 0.66 0.43 23.48
CA VAL A 112 -0.24 1.19 22.59
C VAL A 112 -0.39 0.49 21.25
N GLY A 113 0.67 -0.12 20.72
CA GLY A 113 0.65 -0.93 19.50
C GLY A 113 -0.30 -2.13 19.62
N GLU A 114 -0.19 -2.93 20.68
CA GLU A 114 -1.08 -4.07 20.92
C GLU A 114 -2.57 -3.68 21.09
N ILE A 115 -2.85 -2.55 21.73
CA ILE A 115 -4.23 -2.06 21.91
C ILE A 115 -4.80 -1.55 20.59
N SER A 116 -3.99 -0.86 19.79
CA SER A 116 -4.38 -0.36 18.47
C SER A 116 -4.63 -1.51 17.49
N ASP A 117 -3.75 -2.50 17.41
CA ASP A 117 -3.90 -3.67 16.55
C ASP A 117 -5.13 -4.50 16.92
N LYS A 118 -5.37 -4.74 18.20
CA LYS A 118 -6.55 -5.46 18.69
C LYS A 118 -7.85 -4.68 18.46
N ALA A 119 -7.82 -3.35 18.61
CA ALA A 119 -8.98 -2.50 18.36
C ALA A 119 -9.30 -2.44 16.85
N MET A 120 -8.28 -2.36 16.01
CA MET A 120 -8.40 -2.36 14.55
C MET A 120 -8.90 -3.72 14.03
N GLU A 121 -8.33 -4.83 14.50
CA GLU A 121 -8.79 -6.19 14.16
C GLU A 121 -10.24 -6.43 14.60
N LYS A 122 -10.62 -5.94 15.77
CA LYS A 122 -12.01 -6.02 16.26
C LYS A 122 -12.96 -5.14 15.44
N SER A 123 -12.52 -3.96 15.02
CA SER A 123 -13.29 -3.07 14.15
C SER A 123 -13.49 -3.68 12.76
N LEU A 124 -12.46 -4.27 12.17
CA LEU A 124 -12.52 -4.96 10.88
C LEU A 124 -13.49 -6.16 10.95
N LYS A 125 -13.42 -6.99 11.98
CA LYS A 125 -14.36 -8.11 12.19
C LYS A 125 -15.79 -7.65 12.39
N LEU A 126 -16.03 -6.56 13.11
CA LEU A 126 -17.37 -5.98 13.32
C LEU A 126 -17.96 -5.40 12.02
N ASN A 127 -17.11 -4.98 11.08
CA ASN A 127 -17.51 -4.47 9.76
C ASN A 127 -17.57 -5.58 8.69
N GLY A 128 -17.53 -6.86 9.07
CA GLY A 128 -17.70 -7.98 8.15
C GLY A 128 -16.46 -8.36 7.35
N VAL A 129 -15.29 -7.82 7.71
CA VAL A 129 -14.00 -8.22 7.12
C VAL A 129 -13.50 -9.46 7.88
N GLU A 130 -13.89 -10.64 7.41
CA GLU A 130 -13.57 -11.92 8.08
C GLU A 130 -12.07 -12.29 7.99
N ASP A 131 -11.34 -11.74 7.01
CA ASP A 131 -10.01 -12.20 6.62
C ASP A 131 -8.82 -11.46 7.28
N GLY A 132 -9.03 -10.44 8.09
CA GLY A 132 -7.98 -9.75 8.87
C GLY A 132 -6.73 -9.43 8.02
N LYS A 133 -5.57 -9.93 8.45
CA LYS A 133 -4.27 -9.72 7.79
C LYS A 133 -4.09 -10.46 6.44
N GLN A 134 -5.00 -11.35 6.03
CA GLN A 134 -4.93 -12.07 4.74
C GLN A 134 -5.41 -11.22 3.56
N SER A 135 -5.94 -10.02 3.79
CA SER A 135 -6.49 -9.20 2.73
C SER A 135 -5.44 -8.59 1.78
N TYR A 136 -4.19 -8.43 2.21
CA TYR A 136 -3.13 -7.77 1.41
C TYR A 136 -2.76 -8.45 0.07
N GLY A 137 -3.19 -9.68 -0.18
CA GLY A 137 -2.93 -10.37 -1.44
C GLY A 137 -3.99 -10.15 -2.52
N ARG A 138 -5.16 -9.69 -2.15
CA ARG A 138 -6.32 -9.56 -3.03
C ARG A 138 -6.16 -8.45 -4.06
N MET A 139 -5.47 -7.37 -3.73
CA MET A 139 -5.17 -6.28 -4.66
C MET A 139 -4.42 -6.78 -5.89
N VAL A 140 -3.40 -7.63 -5.72
CA VAL A 140 -2.62 -8.19 -6.84
C VAL A 140 -3.51 -9.05 -7.75
N ASP A 141 -4.41 -9.85 -7.17
CA ASP A 141 -5.36 -10.67 -7.93
C ASP A 141 -6.35 -9.79 -8.73
N LEU A 142 -6.83 -8.69 -8.14
CA LEU A 142 -7.67 -7.71 -8.83
C LEU A 142 -6.93 -7.03 -9.99
N MET A 143 -5.66 -6.66 -9.78
CA MET A 143 -4.81 -6.09 -10.83
C MET A 143 -4.57 -7.07 -11.98
N LEU A 144 -4.28 -8.34 -11.70
CA LEU A 144 -4.10 -9.37 -12.72
C LEU A 144 -5.37 -9.52 -13.59
N ASN A 145 -6.54 -9.54 -12.97
CA ASN A 145 -7.80 -9.58 -13.70
C ASN A 145 -8.02 -8.32 -14.55
N TYR A 146 -7.72 -7.15 -14.00
CA TYR A 146 -7.83 -5.87 -14.70
C TYR A 146 -6.96 -5.81 -15.97
N PHE A 147 -5.69 -6.21 -15.89
CA PHE A 147 -4.78 -6.23 -17.04
C PHE A 147 -5.14 -7.32 -18.05
N LYS A 148 -5.62 -8.47 -17.59
CA LYS A 148 -6.14 -9.51 -18.45
C LYS A 148 -7.35 -9.04 -19.26
N ASP A 149 -8.29 -8.34 -18.64
CA ASP A 149 -9.47 -7.79 -19.33
C ASP A 149 -9.09 -6.68 -20.34
N LYS A 150 -7.99 -5.97 -20.09
CA LYS A 150 -7.39 -5.02 -21.05
C LYS A 150 -6.65 -5.70 -22.20
N GLY A 151 -6.36 -7.01 -22.12
CA GLY A 151 -5.55 -7.73 -23.10
C GLY A 151 -4.05 -7.41 -23.02
N GLU A 152 -3.58 -7.00 -21.84
CA GLU A 152 -2.18 -6.62 -21.55
C GLU A 152 -1.41 -7.75 -20.83
N LEU A 153 -2.06 -8.91 -20.58
CA LEU A 153 -1.49 -10.14 -20.02
C LEU A 153 -1.79 -11.33 -20.93
#